data_20b9baac343a1105d7bdda49bda2dc4f
#
_entry.id   20b9baac343a1105d7bdda49bda2dc4f
#
_cell.length_a   1.000
_cell.length_b   1.000
_cell.length_c   1.000
_cell.angle_alpha   90.00
_cell.angle_beta   90.00
_cell.angle_gamma   90.00
#
_symmetry.space_group_name_H-M   'P 1'
#
loop_
_entity.id
_entity.type
_entity.pdbx_description
1 polymer ?
#
loop_
_entity_poly.entity_id
_entity_poly.type
_entity_poly.pdbx_seq_one_letter_code
_entity_poly.pdbx_strand_id
1 'polypeptide(L)'
;MSIVLGRGQCGAHITLLFTIDDSSEDPVHQGSRGAGICLKDGVEAIAKGEKGSGEMIVRFKNGEYGSGMYQDVLSKLVEEIPEIGDFDWELDIIMSLPTSQGFGMSASGAVASSMAIQRAIGIPHEECVRRSFLVAHIVERKRSSGLGDTTALSSGGVERRIAAG
;
A
#
# COMPACT_ATOMS: atom_id res chain seq x y z
N MET A 1 4.84 8.59 -27.70
CA MET A 1 4.26 7.73 -26.64
C MET A 1 3.94 8.62 -25.46
N SER A 2 2.72 8.56 -24.94
CA SER A 2 2.35 9.38 -23.78
C SER A 2 2.84 8.68 -22.50
N ILE A 3 3.73 9.33 -21.78
CA ILE A 3 4.15 8.90 -20.44
C ILE A 3 3.12 9.41 -19.43
N VAL A 4 2.71 8.56 -18.50
CA VAL A 4 1.89 8.94 -17.35
C VAL A 4 2.73 8.91 -16.07
N LEU A 5 2.49 9.87 -15.18
CA LEU A 5 3.24 10.02 -13.93
C LEU A 5 2.29 10.20 -12.75
N GLY A 6 2.59 9.54 -11.65
CA GLY A 6 1.84 9.68 -10.41
C GLY A 6 2.74 9.57 -9.18
N ARG A 7 2.30 10.19 -8.09
CA ARG A 7 3.00 10.18 -6.79
C ARG A 7 2.03 9.78 -5.69
N GLY A 8 2.45 8.89 -4.82
CA GLY A 8 1.74 8.47 -3.63
C GLY A 8 2.62 8.60 -2.39
N GLN A 9 2.01 8.87 -1.26
CA GLN A 9 2.67 8.89 0.04
C GLN A 9 1.77 8.28 1.08
N CYS A 10 2.37 7.55 2.02
CA CYS A 10 1.70 7.05 3.20
C CYS A 10 2.65 7.11 4.39
N GLY A 11 2.15 7.53 5.53
CA GLY A 11 2.90 7.55 6.78
C GLY A 11 3.21 6.15 7.30
N ALA A 12 3.96 6.05 8.37
CA ALA A 12 4.24 4.81 9.08
C ALA A 12 3.31 4.65 10.29
N HIS A 13 3.32 3.46 10.90
CA HIS A 13 2.49 3.14 12.05
C HIS A 13 3.30 2.40 13.12
N ILE A 14 3.10 2.77 14.38
CA ILE A 14 3.63 2.07 15.54
C ILE A 14 2.46 1.46 16.29
N THR A 15 2.37 0.14 16.30
CA THR A 15 1.38 -0.58 17.11
C THR A 15 1.80 -0.58 18.58
N LEU A 16 0.92 -0.14 19.48
CA LEU A 16 1.13 -0.15 20.92
C LEU A 16 0.60 -1.43 21.57
N LEU A 17 -0.59 -1.85 21.17
CA LEU A 17 -1.21 -3.10 21.60
C LEU A 17 -2.20 -3.60 20.53
N PHE A 18 -2.39 -4.90 20.45
CA PHE A 18 -3.36 -5.49 19.53
C PHE A 18 -3.82 -6.88 19.97
N THR A 19 -4.98 -7.27 19.45
CA THR A 19 -5.49 -8.65 19.47
C THR A 19 -5.83 -9.06 18.05
N ILE A 20 -5.49 -10.27 17.68
CA ILE A 20 -5.77 -10.82 16.32
C ILE A 20 -7.26 -11.16 16.23
N ASP A 21 -7.88 -10.85 15.09
CA ASP A 21 -9.22 -11.26 14.72
C ASP A 21 -9.18 -11.77 13.27
N ASP A 22 -9.11 -13.07 13.14
CA ASP A 22 -9.08 -13.83 11.88
C ASP A 22 -10.28 -14.78 11.75
N SER A 23 -11.35 -14.50 12.48
CA SER A 23 -12.56 -15.33 12.54
C SER A 23 -13.35 -15.36 11.22
N SER A 24 -13.18 -14.36 10.35
CA SER A 24 -13.81 -14.31 9.03
C SER A 24 -13.01 -15.10 7.99
N GLU A 25 -13.70 -15.74 7.04
CA GLU A 25 -13.05 -16.32 5.86
C GLU A 25 -12.69 -15.27 4.82
N ASP A 26 -13.35 -14.11 4.84
CA ASP A 26 -13.06 -12.99 3.94
C ASP A 26 -11.90 -12.15 4.48
N PRO A 27 -10.78 -12.04 3.73
CA PRO A 27 -9.62 -11.25 4.14
C PRO A 27 -9.93 -9.80 4.47
N VAL A 28 -10.95 -9.21 3.86
CA VAL A 28 -11.38 -7.83 4.11
C VAL A 28 -11.83 -7.63 5.56
N HIS A 29 -12.39 -8.66 6.18
CA HIS A 29 -12.89 -8.64 7.56
C HIS A 29 -11.93 -9.28 8.58
N GLN A 30 -10.73 -9.65 8.15
CA GLN A 30 -9.66 -10.11 9.03
C GLN A 30 -8.75 -8.96 9.40
N GLY A 31 -8.13 -9.03 10.58
CA GLY A 31 -7.17 -8.01 10.99
C GLY A 31 -6.86 -8.02 12.46
N SER A 32 -6.81 -6.84 13.07
CA SER A 32 -6.58 -6.70 14.51
C SER A 32 -7.40 -5.56 15.11
N ARG A 33 -7.81 -5.76 16.35
CA ARG A 33 -8.27 -4.67 17.23
C ARG A 33 -7.07 -4.18 18.03
N GLY A 34 -7.03 -2.91 18.38
CA GLY A 34 -5.89 -2.40 19.14
C GLY A 34 -5.79 -0.89 19.16
N ALA A 35 -4.59 -0.41 19.41
CA ALA A 35 -4.27 1.00 19.38
C ALA A 35 -2.84 1.23 18.93
N GLY A 36 -2.59 2.37 18.31
CA GLY A 36 -1.28 2.74 17.82
C GLY A 36 -1.15 4.22 17.52
N ILE A 37 -0.03 4.57 16.91
CA ILE A 37 0.32 5.93 16.54
C ILE A 37 0.77 5.95 15.09
N CYS A 38 0.11 6.75 14.26
CA CYS A 38 0.53 7.00 12.90
C CYS A 38 1.58 8.10 12.86
N LEU A 39 2.64 7.88 12.11
CA LEU A 39 3.72 8.82 11.88
C LEU A 39 3.51 9.52 10.54
N LYS A 40 4.06 10.73 10.42
CA LYS A 40 4.05 11.47 9.15
C LYS A 40 5.01 10.84 8.12
N ASP A 41 6.17 10.43 8.59
CA ASP A 41 7.21 9.81 7.77
C ASP A 41 6.87 8.34 7.51
N GLY A 42 7.13 7.87 6.30
CA GLY A 42 6.82 6.52 5.88
C GLY A 42 7.38 6.23 4.50
N VAL A 43 6.53 5.92 3.53
CA VAL A 43 6.94 5.63 2.15
C VAL A 43 6.39 6.66 1.19
N GLU A 44 7.24 7.10 0.27
CA GLU A 44 6.88 7.79 -0.95
C GLU A 44 7.09 6.86 -2.14
N ALA A 45 6.15 6.84 -3.06
CA ALA A 45 6.22 6.11 -4.32
C ALA A 45 6.00 7.05 -5.50
N ILE A 46 6.82 6.91 -6.53
CA ILE A 46 6.69 7.61 -7.80
C ILE A 46 6.51 6.56 -8.90
N ALA A 47 5.38 6.57 -9.57
CA ALA A 47 5.05 5.66 -10.65
C ALA A 47 5.16 6.38 -11.99
N LYS A 48 5.91 5.79 -12.92
CA LYS A 48 5.99 6.18 -14.33
C LYS A 48 5.44 5.03 -15.15
N GLY A 49 4.43 5.28 -15.97
CA GLY A 49 3.83 4.31 -16.88
C GLY A 49 4.05 4.70 -18.33
N GLU A 50 4.41 3.72 -19.15
CA GLU A 50 4.45 3.82 -20.64
C GLU A 50 3.58 2.71 -21.20
N LYS A 51 2.88 2.95 -22.32
CA LYS A 51 2.06 1.91 -22.95
C LYS A 51 2.91 0.66 -23.22
N GLY A 52 2.44 -0.49 -22.73
CA GLY A 52 3.21 -1.73 -22.73
C GLY A 52 2.36 -2.97 -22.46
N SER A 53 2.93 -3.93 -21.79
CA SER A 53 2.39 -5.28 -21.57
C SER A 53 2.03 -5.59 -20.11
N GLY A 54 2.13 -4.59 -19.21
CA GLY A 54 1.82 -4.75 -17.79
C GLY A 54 3.01 -5.18 -16.93
N GLU A 55 4.23 -5.06 -17.44
CA GLU A 55 5.42 -5.35 -16.65
C GLU A 55 5.72 -4.23 -15.64
N MET A 56 6.37 -4.56 -14.52
CA MET A 56 6.78 -3.56 -13.54
C MET A 56 8.20 -3.77 -13.05
N ILE A 57 8.96 -2.69 -13.05
CA ILE A 57 10.29 -2.61 -12.43
C ILE A 57 10.18 -1.74 -11.17
N VAL A 58 10.60 -2.27 -10.02
CA VAL A 58 10.65 -1.54 -8.76
C VAL A 58 12.08 -1.17 -8.44
N ARG A 59 12.32 0.11 -8.13
CA ARG A 59 13.61 0.65 -7.73
C ARG A 59 13.51 1.26 -6.34
N PHE A 60 14.40 0.87 -5.45
CA PHE A 60 14.52 1.47 -4.12
C PHE A 60 15.63 2.52 -4.15
N LYS A 61 15.32 3.74 -3.74
CA LYS A 61 16.30 4.86 -3.73
C LYS A 61 17.26 4.76 -2.55
N ASN A 62 16.87 4.04 -1.51
CA ASN A 62 17.66 3.88 -0.28
C ASN A 62 17.52 2.43 0.24
N GLY A 63 18.47 1.60 -0.13
CA GLY A 63 18.53 0.18 0.25
C GLY A 63 18.06 -0.77 -0.85
N GLU A 64 18.16 -2.06 -0.57
CA GLU A 64 17.70 -3.14 -1.45
C GLU A 64 16.63 -3.95 -0.72
N TYR A 65 15.45 -4.09 -1.32
CA TYR A 65 14.31 -4.77 -0.73
C TYR A 65 13.61 -5.65 -1.77
N GLY A 66 12.80 -6.60 -1.32
CA GLY A 66 12.03 -7.44 -2.22
C GLY A 66 10.88 -6.68 -2.91
N SER A 67 10.77 -6.84 -4.22
CA SER A 67 9.72 -6.20 -5.03
C SER A 67 8.38 -6.94 -5.03
N GLY A 68 8.31 -8.15 -4.49
CA GLY A 68 7.14 -9.02 -4.61
C GLY A 68 5.82 -8.40 -4.11
N MET A 69 5.85 -7.66 -2.99
CA MET A 69 4.64 -6.98 -2.49
C MET A 69 4.09 -5.97 -3.49
N TYR A 70 4.96 -5.21 -4.15
CA TYR A 70 4.55 -4.22 -5.14
C TYR A 70 3.97 -4.86 -6.40
N GLN A 71 4.48 -6.04 -6.79
CA GLN A 71 3.92 -6.86 -7.86
C GLN A 71 2.49 -7.32 -7.51
N ASP A 72 2.27 -7.76 -6.26
CA ASP A 72 0.93 -8.15 -5.80
C ASP A 72 -0.04 -6.96 -5.76
N VAL A 73 0.45 -5.75 -5.38
CA VAL A 73 -0.34 -4.51 -5.45
C VAL A 73 -0.73 -4.21 -6.89
N LEU A 74 0.21 -4.28 -7.85
CA LEU A 74 -0.08 -4.06 -9.27
C LEU A 74 -1.11 -5.08 -9.77
N SER A 75 -0.91 -6.37 -9.49
CA SER A 75 -1.83 -7.43 -9.91
C SER A 75 -3.24 -7.18 -9.38
N LYS A 76 -3.35 -6.79 -8.09
CA LYS A 76 -4.66 -6.49 -7.49
C LYS A 76 -5.30 -5.23 -8.09
N LEU A 77 -4.51 -4.21 -8.43
CA LEU A 77 -5.01 -3.02 -9.11
C LEU A 77 -5.50 -3.33 -10.53
N VAL A 78 -4.82 -4.20 -11.27
CA VAL A 78 -5.25 -4.63 -12.62
C VAL A 78 -6.59 -5.41 -12.55
N GLU A 79 -6.82 -6.20 -11.52
CA GLU A 79 -8.13 -6.85 -11.29
C GLU A 79 -9.27 -5.82 -11.15
N GLU A 80 -9.00 -4.69 -10.48
CA GLU A 80 -10.00 -3.63 -10.21
C GLU A 80 -10.11 -2.61 -11.36
N ILE A 81 -9.00 -2.33 -12.03
CA ILE A 81 -8.85 -1.33 -13.10
C ILE A 81 -8.00 -1.96 -14.21
N PRO A 82 -8.61 -2.71 -15.15
CA PRO A 82 -7.87 -3.43 -16.20
C PRO A 82 -6.94 -2.55 -17.07
N GLU A 83 -7.28 -1.26 -17.23
CA GLU A 83 -6.49 -0.29 -18.02
C GLU A 83 -5.05 -0.10 -17.46
N ILE A 84 -4.82 -0.38 -16.15
CA ILE A 84 -3.48 -0.35 -15.55
C ILE A 84 -2.56 -1.39 -16.18
N GLY A 85 -3.09 -2.53 -16.62
CA GLY A 85 -2.37 -3.59 -17.30
C GLY A 85 -1.89 -3.24 -18.71
N ASP A 86 -2.37 -2.12 -19.30
CA ASP A 86 -1.93 -1.62 -20.59
C ASP A 86 -0.61 -0.81 -20.53
N PHE A 87 -0.01 -0.68 -19.34
CA PHE A 87 1.21 0.09 -19.12
C PHE A 87 2.31 -0.78 -18.54
N ASP A 88 3.53 -0.59 -19.01
CA ASP A 88 4.73 -1.00 -18.30
C ASP A 88 5.08 0.07 -17.27
N TRP A 89 5.38 -0.34 -16.04
CA TRP A 89 5.56 0.54 -14.91
C TRP A 89 7.00 0.56 -14.39
N GLU A 90 7.52 1.76 -14.18
CA GLU A 90 8.69 1.98 -13.33
C GLU A 90 8.20 2.59 -12.01
N LEU A 91 8.52 1.94 -10.90
CA LEU A 91 8.10 2.35 -9.55
C LEU A 91 9.33 2.65 -8.70
N ASP A 92 9.55 3.93 -8.42
CA ASP A 92 10.59 4.39 -7.50
C ASP A 92 10.04 4.48 -6.09
N ILE A 93 10.69 3.80 -5.13
CA ILE A 93 10.30 3.75 -3.72
C ILE A 93 11.35 4.44 -2.87
N ILE A 94 10.89 5.37 -2.03
CA ILE A 94 11.70 6.11 -1.06
C ILE A 94 11.14 5.83 0.33
N MET A 95 11.96 5.26 1.21
CA MET A 95 11.58 4.92 2.58
C MET A 95 12.24 5.89 3.56
N SER A 96 11.45 6.53 4.42
CA SER A 96 11.96 7.44 5.45
C SER A 96 12.36 6.72 6.74
N LEU A 97 11.89 5.50 6.95
CA LEU A 97 12.13 4.69 8.14
C LEU A 97 12.62 3.28 7.75
N PRO A 98 13.32 2.59 8.65
CA PRO A 98 13.80 1.24 8.39
C PRO A 98 12.66 0.22 8.31
N THR A 99 12.84 -0.81 7.47
CA THR A 99 11.93 -1.95 7.38
C THR A 99 12.16 -2.94 8.52
N SER A 100 11.18 -3.80 8.81
CA SER A 100 11.27 -4.87 9.79
C SER A 100 11.59 -4.41 11.23
N GLN A 101 11.25 -3.16 11.55
CA GLN A 101 11.45 -2.53 12.87
C GLN A 101 10.13 -2.13 13.54
N GLY A 102 9.00 -2.65 13.07
CA GLY A 102 7.68 -2.37 13.66
C GLY A 102 7.06 -1.03 13.24
N PHE A 103 7.51 -0.43 12.14
CA PHE A 103 6.97 0.83 11.63
C PHE A 103 5.85 0.68 10.58
N GLY A 104 5.35 -0.52 10.34
CA GLY A 104 4.31 -0.76 9.34
C GLY A 104 4.71 -0.35 7.91
N MET A 105 6.01 -0.45 7.57
CA MET A 105 6.55 0.03 6.29
C MET A 105 6.02 -0.75 5.09
N SER A 106 5.62 -2.00 5.28
CA SER A 106 4.96 -2.81 4.25
C SER A 106 3.61 -2.20 3.87
N ALA A 107 2.75 -1.95 4.85
CA ALA A 107 1.46 -1.29 4.64
C ALA A 107 1.62 0.09 4.00
N SER A 108 2.55 0.90 4.54
CA SER A 108 2.87 2.21 3.99
C SER A 108 3.29 2.15 2.52
N GLY A 109 4.17 1.21 2.16
CA GLY A 109 4.64 0.99 0.79
C GLY A 109 3.52 0.53 -0.15
N ALA A 110 2.68 -0.40 0.29
CA ALA A 110 1.55 -0.89 -0.48
C ALA A 110 0.53 0.24 -0.78
N VAL A 111 0.19 1.05 0.22
CA VAL A 111 -0.72 2.20 0.04
C VAL A 111 -0.10 3.26 -0.88
N ALA A 112 1.17 3.65 -0.63
CA ALA A 112 1.84 4.68 -1.42
C ALA A 112 1.97 4.28 -2.90
N SER A 113 2.36 3.04 -3.19
CA SER A 113 2.49 2.54 -4.56
C SER A 113 1.14 2.44 -5.28
N SER A 114 0.12 1.95 -4.60
CA SER A 114 -1.24 1.91 -5.13
C SER A 114 -1.76 3.30 -5.48
N MET A 115 -1.54 4.30 -4.60
CA MET A 115 -1.89 5.70 -4.89
C MET A 115 -1.13 6.26 -6.10
N ALA A 116 0.18 5.98 -6.19
CA ALA A 116 1.01 6.49 -7.28
C ALA A 116 0.53 5.99 -8.64
N ILE A 117 0.28 4.68 -8.77
CA ILE A 117 -0.18 4.06 -10.02
C ILE A 117 -1.56 4.61 -10.43
N GLN A 118 -2.53 4.66 -9.50
CA GLN A 118 -3.87 5.16 -9.77
C GLN A 118 -3.89 6.64 -10.17
N ARG A 119 -3.09 7.47 -9.50
CA ARG A 119 -2.97 8.89 -9.84
C ARG A 119 -2.34 9.12 -11.20
N ALA A 120 -1.40 8.27 -11.61
CA ALA A 120 -0.79 8.35 -12.94
C ALA A 120 -1.80 8.25 -14.06
N ILE A 121 -2.85 7.44 -13.90
CA ILE A 121 -3.94 7.28 -14.89
C ILE A 121 -5.16 8.17 -14.61
N GLY A 122 -5.07 9.09 -13.65
CA GLY A 122 -6.08 10.11 -13.41
C GLY A 122 -7.28 9.67 -12.57
N ILE A 123 -7.17 8.63 -11.75
CA ILE A 123 -8.25 8.22 -10.82
C ILE A 123 -8.52 9.35 -9.83
N PRO A 124 -9.79 9.71 -9.59
CA PRO A 124 -10.18 10.75 -8.63
C PRO A 124 -9.65 10.48 -7.22
N HIS A 125 -9.28 11.55 -6.50
CA HIS A 125 -8.57 11.45 -5.23
C HIS A 125 -9.24 10.55 -4.20
N GLU A 126 -10.53 10.75 -3.94
CA GLU A 126 -11.25 9.99 -2.91
C GLU A 126 -11.33 8.49 -3.24
N GLU A 127 -11.60 8.17 -4.51
CA GLU A 127 -11.63 6.80 -4.99
C GLU A 127 -10.25 6.15 -4.93
N CYS A 128 -9.21 6.88 -5.37
CA CYS A 128 -7.82 6.47 -5.30
C CYS A 128 -7.43 6.11 -3.85
N VAL A 129 -7.69 6.98 -2.88
CA VAL A 129 -7.36 6.75 -1.47
C VAL A 129 -8.09 5.52 -0.93
N ARG A 130 -9.42 5.46 -1.09
CA ARG A 130 -10.23 4.34 -0.62
C ARG A 130 -9.75 3.00 -1.18
N ARG A 131 -9.52 2.92 -2.50
CA ARG A 131 -9.05 1.69 -3.15
C ARG A 131 -7.64 1.33 -2.72
N SER A 132 -6.76 2.31 -2.51
CA SER A 132 -5.38 2.05 -2.10
C SER A 132 -5.30 1.37 -0.73
N PHE A 133 -6.10 1.79 0.24
CA PHE A 133 -6.15 1.14 1.54
C PHE A 133 -6.75 -0.27 1.46
N LEU A 134 -7.80 -0.47 0.67
CA LEU A 134 -8.40 -1.79 0.47
C LEU A 134 -7.43 -2.77 -0.20
N VAL A 135 -6.79 -2.35 -1.28
CA VAL A 135 -5.78 -3.16 -2.00
C VAL A 135 -4.62 -3.52 -1.08
N ALA A 136 -4.08 -2.54 -0.35
CA ALA A 136 -2.98 -2.77 0.59
C ALA A 136 -3.38 -3.76 1.68
N HIS A 137 -4.57 -3.64 2.26
CA HIS A 137 -5.08 -4.57 3.27
C HIS A 137 -5.16 -6.01 2.73
N ILE A 138 -5.76 -6.21 1.55
CA ILE A 138 -5.89 -7.54 0.93
C ILE A 138 -4.51 -8.14 0.64
N VAL A 139 -3.57 -7.36 0.10
CA VAL A 139 -2.21 -7.81 -0.19
C VAL A 139 -1.48 -8.21 1.09
N GLU A 140 -1.53 -7.40 2.14
CA GLU A 140 -0.91 -7.71 3.42
C GLU A 140 -1.51 -8.96 4.08
N ARG A 141 -2.83 -9.14 4.01
CA ARG A 141 -3.49 -10.35 4.53
C ARG A 141 -3.05 -11.60 3.75
N LYS A 142 -3.03 -11.56 2.43
CA LYS A 142 -2.54 -12.68 1.59
C LYS A 142 -1.09 -13.06 1.87
N ARG A 143 -0.25 -12.06 2.17
CA ARG A 143 1.18 -12.27 2.48
C ARG A 143 1.45 -12.58 3.95
N SER A 144 0.46 -12.50 4.80
CA SER A 144 0.61 -12.59 6.27
C SER A 144 1.63 -11.58 6.82
N SER A 145 1.75 -10.41 6.19
CA SER A 145 2.72 -9.36 6.53
C SER A 145 2.19 -8.29 7.46
N GLY A 146 0.86 -8.14 7.57
CA GLY A 146 0.22 -7.15 8.44
C GLY A 146 -1.17 -7.56 8.87
N LEU A 147 -1.58 -7.12 10.05
CA LEU A 147 -2.89 -7.41 10.65
C LEU A 147 -3.76 -6.17 10.84
N GLY A 148 -3.18 -4.99 10.92
CA GLY A 148 -3.95 -3.80 11.23
C GLY A 148 -3.27 -2.48 10.87
N ASP A 149 -2.08 -2.51 10.28
CA ASP A 149 -1.34 -1.28 9.95
C ASP A 149 -2.07 -0.48 8.87
N THR A 150 -2.64 -1.12 7.85
CA THR A 150 -3.43 -0.46 6.80
C THR A 150 -4.67 0.22 7.36
N THR A 151 -5.42 -0.47 8.23
CA THR A 151 -6.60 0.09 8.89
C THR A 151 -6.23 1.26 9.82
N ALA A 152 -5.13 1.13 10.57
CA ALA A 152 -4.60 2.20 11.41
C ALA A 152 -4.22 3.44 10.58
N LEU A 153 -3.47 3.26 9.52
CA LEU A 153 -3.01 4.33 8.63
C LEU A 153 -4.16 5.07 7.93
N SER A 154 -5.29 4.40 7.68
CA SER A 154 -6.46 5.04 7.10
C SER A 154 -7.11 6.06 8.04
N SER A 155 -6.97 5.87 9.34
CA SER A 155 -7.50 6.77 10.37
C SER A 155 -6.56 7.92 10.68
N GLY A 156 -5.25 7.68 10.67
CA GLY A 156 -4.21 8.65 11.03
C GLY A 156 -4.16 8.99 12.52
N GLY A 157 -3.15 9.75 12.92
CA GLY A 157 -3.00 10.25 14.29
C GLY A 157 -2.78 9.17 15.34
N VAL A 158 -3.34 9.37 16.54
CA VAL A 158 -3.44 8.32 17.56
C VAL A 158 -4.73 7.55 17.31
N GLU A 159 -4.64 6.29 17.02
CA GLU A 159 -5.77 5.48 16.56
C GLU A 159 -6.16 4.40 17.58
N ARG A 160 -7.43 4.03 17.54
CA ARG A 160 -8.00 2.90 18.27
C ARG A 160 -8.87 2.08 17.31
N ARG A 161 -8.45 0.86 17.00
CA ARG A 161 -9.21 -0.08 16.19
C ARG A 161 -10.15 -0.90 17.08
N ILE A 162 -11.44 -0.71 16.91
CA ILE A 162 -12.48 -1.42 17.67
C ILE A 162 -13.05 -2.63 16.94
N ALA A 163 -12.79 -2.71 15.63
CA ALA A 163 -13.13 -3.83 14.76
C ALA A 163 -11.92 -4.24 13.92
N ALA A 164 -11.90 -5.46 13.40
CA ALA A 164 -10.95 -5.94 12.42
C ALA A 164 -11.42 -5.56 11.00
N GLY A 165 -10.48 -5.40 10.06
CA GLY A 165 -10.78 -5.09 8.67
C GLY A 165 -10.85 -3.63 8.29
#